data_2e191a36de0cd8cef3550cf5276d7476
#
_entry.id   2e191a36de0cd8cef3550cf5276d7476
#
_cell.length_a   1.000
_cell.length_b   1.000
_cell.length_c   1.000
_cell.angle_alpha   90.00
_cell.angle_beta   90.00
_cell.angle_gamma   90.00
#
_symmetry.space_group_name_H-M   'P 1'
#
loop_
_entity.id
_entity.type
_entity.pdbx_description
1 polymer ?
#
loop_
_entity_poly.entity_id
_entity_poly.type
_entity_poly.pdbx_seq_one_letter_code
_entity_poly.pdbx_strand_id
1 'polypeptide(L)'
;MVNEGRTKNSIRNIGAGFINRIVLLVFPFIIRTVIIYVLGEEYLGLSSLFTSVLSLLNLSELGFGSALVYSMYRPMEEHNDAQVCALLNFYRKVYHIIGIIVLGIGLMLIPFLRQLIKGTWPQNINIYVLYIIYLLNTVFSYFIFAYKKALITAYQRNDIISHVNSIVNIAMYILQLIILFSTKNYYAYVLMIPFFTIVENVWAGIIANREFGNIQCVGKISQQDTLKIKDHVKGIALQKICST
;
A
#
# COMPACT_ATOMS: atom_id res chain seq x y z
N MET A 1 -22.26 -4.36 17.21
CA MET A 1 -20.82 -4.33 17.45
C MET A 1 -20.37 -3.02 18.06
N VAL A 2 -19.54 -3.10 19.04
CA VAL A 2 -19.20 -2.19 20.11
C VAL A 2 -18.91 -0.77 19.64
N ASN A 3 -19.76 0.14 20.10
CA ASN A 3 -19.45 1.56 20.15
C ASN A 3 -18.37 1.78 21.21
N GLU A 4 -17.16 1.29 20.94
CA GLU A 4 -16.00 1.61 21.78
C GLU A 4 -15.80 3.11 21.68
N GLY A 5 -15.79 3.81 22.82
CA GLY A 5 -15.73 5.25 22.85
C GLY A 5 -14.57 5.79 21.99
N ARG A 6 -14.79 6.89 21.28
CA ARG A 6 -13.80 7.53 20.37
C ARG A 6 -12.40 7.66 21.01
N THR A 7 -12.35 7.94 22.31
CA THR A 7 -11.09 8.03 23.07
C THR A 7 -10.34 6.70 23.14
N LYS A 8 -11.03 5.58 23.36
CA LYS A 8 -10.40 4.25 23.42
C LYS A 8 -9.82 3.85 22.07
N ASN A 9 -10.56 4.10 20.97
CA ASN A 9 -10.08 3.88 19.62
C ASN A 9 -8.85 4.75 19.30
N SER A 10 -8.86 6.02 19.70
CA SER A 10 -7.72 6.93 19.50
C SER A 10 -6.47 6.44 20.23
N ILE A 11 -6.55 6.07 21.51
CA ILE A 11 -5.41 5.58 22.29
C ILE A 11 -4.84 4.30 21.66
N ARG A 12 -5.70 3.36 21.28
CA ARG A 12 -5.29 2.11 20.63
C ARG A 12 -4.62 2.35 19.28
N ASN A 13 -5.19 3.23 18.45
CA ASN A 13 -4.63 3.61 17.17
C ASN A 13 -3.26 4.29 17.32
N ILE A 14 -3.10 5.17 18.30
CA ILE A 14 -1.81 5.84 18.57
C ILE A 14 -0.76 4.81 19.00
N GLY A 15 -1.07 3.93 19.94
CA GLY A 15 -0.14 2.91 20.41
C GLY A 15 0.29 1.95 19.29
N ALA A 16 -0.67 1.40 18.54
CA ALA A 16 -0.38 0.52 17.43
C ALA A 16 0.39 1.23 16.30
N GLY A 17 0.02 2.48 15.99
CA GLY A 17 0.70 3.30 15.00
C GLY A 17 2.14 3.63 15.39
N PHE A 18 2.40 3.89 16.67
CA PHE A 18 3.75 4.16 17.17
C PHE A 18 4.66 2.93 17.03
N ILE A 19 4.19 1.75 17.45
CA ILE A 19 4.93 0.49 17.26
C ILE A 19 5.23 0.25 15.79
N ASN A 20 4.22 0.40 14.93
CA ASN A 20 4.38 0.24 13.49
C ASN A 20 5.44 1.21 12.93
N ARG A 21 5.44 2.46 13.39
CA ARG A 21 6.41 3.46 12.94
C ARG A 21 7.84 3.09 13.34
N ILE A 22 8.05 2.55 14.55
CA ILE A 22 9.37 2.04 14.97
C ILE A 22 9.82 0.90 14.06
N VAL A 23 8.96 -0.08 13.79
CA VAL A 23 9.27 -1.20 12.91
C VAL A 23 9.69 -0.71 11.52
N LEU A 24 8.90 0.19 10.92
CA LEU A 24 9.16 0.74 9.59
C LEU A 24 10.37 1.69 9.51
N LEU A 25 10.93 2.11 10.64
CA LEU A 25 12.13 2.94 10.68
C LEU A 25 13.38 2.10 10.96
N VAL A 26 13.33 1.23 11.97
CA VAL A 26 14.49 0.48 12.44
C VAL A 26 14.89 -0.64 11.48
N PHE A 27 13.94 -1.48 11.06
CA PHE A 27 14.26 -2.63 10.20
C PHE A 27 14.80 -2.25 8.81
N PRO A 28 14.22 -1.28 8.07
CA PRO A 28 14.81 -0.84 6.80
C PRO A 28 16.22 -0.30 6.94
N PHE A 29 16.54 0.38 8.06
CA PHE A 29 17.90 0.83 8.33
C PHE A 29 18.86 -0.36 8.46
N ILE A 30 18.50 -1.37 9.26
CA ILE A 30 19.28 -2.59 9.41
C ILE A 30 19.47 -3.30 8.06
N ILE A 31 18.39 -3.50 7.31
CA ILE A 31 18.42 -4.17 6.01
C ILE A 31 19.33 -3.44 5.02
N ARG A 32 19.22 -2.11 4.92
CA ARG A 32 20.09 -1.31 4.05
C ARG A 32 21.57 -1.47 4.40
N THR A 33 21.89 -1.44 5.69
CA THR A 33 23.24 -1.67 6.18
C THR A 33 23.74 -3.06 5.77
N VAL A 34 22.95 -4.11 5.98
CA VAL A 34 23.30 -5.49 5.60
C VAL A 34 23.48 -5.64 4.09
N ILE A 35 22.61 -5.03 3.26
CA ILE A 35 22.77 -5.07 1.80
C ILE A 35 24.11 -4.48 1.39
N ILE A 36 24.50 -3.33 1.94
CA ILE A 36 25.78 -2.69 1.61
C ILE A 36 26.96 -3.63 1.97
N TYR A 37 26.92 -4.24 3.16
CA TYR A 37 28.01 -5.12 3.60
C TYR A 37 28.08 -6.47 2.87
N VAL A 38 26.91 -7.04 2.50
CA VAL A 38 26.85 -8.40 1.92
C VAL A 38 26.93 -8.38 0.40
N LEU A 39 26.30 -7.40 -0.24
CA LEU A 39 26.13 -7.32 -1.70
C LEU A 39 26.84 -6.12 -2.33
N GLY A 40 26.87 -4.99 -1.64
CA GLY A 40 27.44 -3.73 -2.14
C GLY A 40 26.40 -2.62 -2.29
N GLU A 41 26.88 -1.39 -2.41
CA GLU A 41 26.07 -0.17 -2.49
C GLU A 41 25.25 -0.07 -3.80
N GLU A 42 25.74 -0.67 -4.90
CA GLU A 42 25.07 -0.65 -6.21
C GLU A 42 23.68 -1.28 -6.15
N TYR A 43 23.49 -2.34 -5.36
CA TYR A 43 22.19 -2.98 -5.17
C TYR A 43 21.20 -2.07 -4.45
N LEU A 44 21.68 -1.30 -3.48
CA LEU A 44 20.87 -0.33 -2.77
C LEU A 44 20.48 0.84 -3.69
N GLY A 45 21.39 1.27 -4.56
CA GLY A 45 21.14 2.30 -5.57
C GLY A 45 20.01 1.91 -6.50
N LEU A 46 20.03 0.68 -7.06
CA LEU A 46 18.95 0.17 -7.92
C LEU A 46 17.59 0.11 -7.19
N SER A 47 17.58 -0.41 -5.98
CA SER A 47 16.36 -0.51 -5.18
C SER A 47 15.76 0.87 -4.89
N SER A 48 16.59 1.84 -4.54
CA SER A 48 16.16 3.20 -4.26
C SER A 48 15.63 3.89 -5.51
N LEU A 49 16.28 3.70 -6.66
CA LEU A 49 15.83 4.25 -7.95
C LEU A 49 14.45 3.70 -8.32
N PHE A 50 14.28 2.37 -8.33
CA PHE A 50 13.00 1.77 -8.72
C PHE A 50 11.87 2.12 -7.76
N THR A 51 12.15 2.13 -6.46
CA THR A 51 11.17 2.59 -5.46
C THR A 51 10.78 4.04 -5.69
N SER A 52 11.73 4.92 -5.99
CA SER A 52 11.46 6.34 -6.25
C SER A 52 10.64 6.54 -7.52
N VAL A 53 11.00 5.85 -8.62
CA VAL A 53 10.25 5.92 -9.89
C VAL A 53 8.82 5.43 -9.70
N LEU A 54 8.62 4.31 -9.01
CA LEU A 54 7.30 3.74 -8.78
C LEU A 54 6.49 4.56 -7.76
N SER A 55 7.15 5.23 -6.81
CA SER A 55 6.46 6.14 -5.88
C SER A 55 5.81 7.32 -6.59
N LEU A 56 6.42 7.81 -7.68
CA LEU A 56 5.81 8.83 -8.53
C LEU A 56 4.51 8.33 -9.20
N LEU A 57 4.43 7.05 -9.55
CA LEU A 57 3.19 6.46 -10.08
C LEU A 57 2.11 6.33 -9.00
N ASN A 58 2.50 6.13 -7.75
CA ASN A 58 1.58 6.10 -6.61
C ASN A 58 0.95 7.48 -6.31
N LEU A 59 1.55 8.58 -6.80
CA LEU A 59 0.95 9.90 -6.71
C LEU A 59 -0.40 9.97 -7.44
N SER A 60 -0.68 9.07 -8.38
CA SER A 60 -2.00 8.96 -9.03
C SER A 60 -3.13 8.63 -8.03
N GLU A 61 -2.79 8.11 -6.86
CA GLU A 61 -3.72 7.84 -5.74
C GLU A 61 -4.04 9.09 -4.90
N LEU A 62 -3.43 10.26 -5.22
CA LEU A 62 -3.51 11.50 -4.46
C LEU A 62 -4.93 11.84 -3.99
N GLY A 63 -5.19 11.52 -2.72
CA GLY A 63 -6.43 11.91 -2.07
C GLY A 63 -7.65 11.01 -2.31
N PHE A 64 -7.60 10.06 -3.27
CA PHE A 64 -8.75 9.19 -3.57
C PHE A 64 -9.13 8.34 -2.36
N GLY A 65 -8.13 7.74 -1.69
CA GLY A 65 -8.34 6.93 -0.49
C GLY A 65 -9.01 7.70 0.63
N SER A 66 -8.48 8.86 0.97
CA SER A 66 -9.03 9.71 2.04
C SER A 66 -10.40 10.31 1.70
N ALA A 67 -10.64 10.72 0.45
CA ALA A 67 -11.93 11.23 0.02
C ALA A 67 -13.04 10.18 0.13
N LEU A 68 -12.74 8.92 -0.23
CA LEU A 68 -13.70 7.83 -0.13
C LEU A 68 -13.96 7.39 1.31
N VAL A 69 -12.93 7.31 2.15
CA VAL A 69 -13.10 7.07 3.59
C VAL A 69 -14.00 8.16 4.21
N TYR A 70 -13.75 9.43 3.86
CA TYR A 70 -14.58 10.53 4.32
C TYR A 70 -16.05 10.38 3.88
N SER A 71 -16.27 9.95 2.63
CA SER A 71 -17.63 9.74 2.09
C SER A 71 -18.40 8.60 2.78
N MET A 72 -17.70 7.68 3.46
CA MET A 72 -18.33 6.59 4.20
C MET A 72 -18.83 7.01 5.59
N TYR A 73 -18.28 8.07 6.19
CA TYR A 73 -18.61 8.43 7.58
C TYR A 73 -20.10 8.74 7.77
N ARG A 74 -20.71 9.53 6.90
CA ARG A 74 -22.12 9.91 6.99
C ARG A 74 -23.06 8.71 6.84
N PRO A 75 -22.96 7.85 5.79
CA PRO A 75 -23.77 6.64 5.68
C PRO A 75 -23.60 5.69 6.87
N MET A 76 -22.40 5.62 7.45
CA MET A 76 -22.14 4.79 8.63
C MET A 76 -22.82 5.34 9.89
N GLU A 77 -22.85 6.66 10.06
CA GLU A 77 -23.57 7.32 11.16
C GLU A 77 -25.10 7.16 11.02
N GLU A 78 -25.60 7.19 9.78
CA GLU A 78 -27.00 6.98 9.44
C GLU A 78 -27.40 5.48 9.42
N HIS A 79 -26.49 4.55 9.75
CA HIS A 79 -26.68 3.09 9.66
C HIS A 79 -27.16 2.60 8.29
N ASN A 80 -26.77 3.30 7.22
CA ASN A 80 -27.11 2.96 5.85
C ASN A 80 -26.06 2.02 5.23
N ASP A 81 -26.11 0.76 5.64
CA ASP A 81 -25.19 -0.28 5.15
C ASP A 81 -25.25 -0.44 3.63
N ALA A 82 -26.42 -0.22 3.00
CA ALA A 82 -26.55 -0.31 1.55
C ALA A 82 -25.69 0.74 0.81
N GLN A 83 -25.66 1.97 1.33
CA GLN A 83 -24.83 3.03 0.76
C GLN A 83 -23.34 2.79 1.03
N VAL A 84 -22.96 2.28 2.20
CA VAL A 84 -21.58 1.88 2.50
C VAL A 84 -21.11 0.76 1.56
N CYS A 85 -21.95 -0.25 1.31
CA CYS A 85 -21.69 -1.32 0.33
C CYS A 85 -21.46 -0.77 -1.09
N ALA A 86 -22.31 0.17 -1.53
CA ALA A 86 -22.20 0.80 -2.85
C ALA A 86 -20.89 1.61 -2.98
N LEU A 87 -20.53 2.38 -1.94
CA LEU A 87 -19.25 3.10 -1.88
C LEU A 87 -18.06 2.17 -1.92
N LEU A 88 -18.08 1.07 -1.15
CA LEU A 88 -17.01 0.08 -1.15
C LEU A 88 -16.85 -0.60 -2.51
N ASN A 89 -17.95 -0.90 -3.20
CA ASN A 89 -17.93 -1.45 -4.55
C ASN A 89 -17.34 -0.45 -5.58
N PHE A 90 -17.70 0.82 -5.46
CA PHE A 90 -17.10 1.88 -6.26
C PHE A 90 -15.60 2.00 -6.00
N TYR A 91 -15.19 1.97 -4.73
CA TYR A 91 -13.80 1.98 -4.31
C TYR A 91 -12.99 0.85 -4.95
N ARG A 92 -13.50 -0.38 -4.86
CA ARG A 92 -12.87 -1.54 -5.49
C ARG A 92 -12.62 -1.31 -6.98
N LYS A 93 -13.63 -0.81 -7.72
CA LYS A 93 -13.50 -0.53 -9.16
C LYS A 93 -12.44 0.52 -9.45
N VAL A 94 -12.41 1.60 -8.69
CA VAL A 94 -11.43 2.68 -8.86
C VAL A 94 -10.02 2.16 -8.61
N TYR A 95 -9.81 1.39 -7.55
CA TYR A 95 -8.48 0.79 -7.26
C TYR A 95 -8.01 -0.15 -8.36
N HIS A 96 -8.90 -0.95 -8.95
CA HIS A 96 -8.53 -1.78 -10.09
C HIS A 96 -8.15 -0.93 -11.32
N ILE A 97 -8.88 0.15 -11.60
CA ILE A 97 -8.55 1.06 -12.71
C ILE A 97 -7.20 1.72 -12.47
N ILE A 98 -6.94 2.23 -11.27
CA ILE A 98 -5.64 2.81 -10.90
C ILE A 98 -4.53 1.77 -11.07
N GLY A 99 -4.72 0.55 -10.59
CA GLY A 99 -3.75 -0.55 -10.75
C GLY A 99 -3.43 -0.86 -12.21
N ILE A 100 -4.43 -0.85 -13.11
CA ILE A 100 -4.24 -1.04 -14.55
C ILE A 100 -3.45 0.13 -15.15
N ILE A 101 -3.77 1.37 -14.77
CA ILE A 101 -3.04 2.57 -15.24
C ILE A 101 -1.58 2.52 -14.79
N VAL A 102 -1.33 2.21 -13.52
CA VAL A 102 0.02 2.08 -12.94
C VAL A 102 0.79 0.97 -13.67
N LEU A 103 0.17 -0.17 -13.93
CA LEU A 103 0.77 -1.25 -14.71
C LEU A 103 1.13 -0.79 -16.13
N GLY A 104 0.20 -0.12 -16.83
CA GLY A 104 0.41 0.37 -18.19
C GLY A 104 1.56 1.38 -18.28
N ILE A 105 1.55 2.39 -17.41
CA ILE A 105 2.63 3.40 -17.36
C ILE A 105 3.95 2.74 -16.94
N GLY A 106 3.91 1.83 -15.95
CA GLY A 106 5.10 1.10 -15.50
C GLY A 106 5.72 0.26 -16.61
N LEU A 107 4.93 -0.41 -17.44
CA LEU A 107 5.43 -1.15 -18.61
C LEU A 107 6.00 -0.22 -19.68
N MET A 108 5.42 0.95 -19.90
CA MET A 108 5.94 1.97 -20.82
C MET A 108 7.30 2.54 -20.39
N LEU A 109 7.64 2.49 -19.12
CA LEU A 109 8.94 2.94 -18.62
C LEU A 109 10.07 1.94 -18.86
N ILE A 110 9.78 0.67 -19.16
CA ILE A 110 10.79 -0.39 -19.35
C ILE A 110 11.88 -0.02 -20.36
N PRO A 111 11.57 0.48 -21.57
CA PRO A 111 12.61 0.86 -22.54
C PRO A 111 13.52 2.01 -22.08
N PHE A 112 13.04 2.84 -21.15
CA PHE A 112 13.77 3.99 -20.63
C PHE A 112 14.63 3.68 -19.39
N LEU A 113 14.56 2.46 -18.82
CA LEU A 113 15.26 2.11 -17.59
C LEU A 113 16.77 2.34 -17.67
N ARG A 114 17.40 2.01 -18.80
CA ARG A 114 18.84 2.24 -18.99
C ARG A 114 19.23 3.72 -18.95
N GLN A 115 18.34 4.61 -19.39
CA GLN A 115 18.58 6.05 -19.37
C GLN A 115 18.39 6.65 -17.97
N LEU A 116 17.54 6.01 -17.15
CA LEU A 116 17.28 6.44 -15.78
C LEU A 116 18.41 6.04 -14.81
N ILE A 117 19.15 4.95 -15.12
CA ILE A 117 20.25 4.49 -14.28
C ILE A 117 21.51 5.28 -14.65
N LYS A 118 21.92 6.17 -13.74
CA LYS A 118 23.20 6.89 -13.85
C LYS A 118 24.26 6.09 -13.07
N GLY A 119 25.29 5.57 -13.75
CA GLY A 119 26.37 4.81 -13.13
C GLY A 119 26.39 3.34 -13.52
N THR A 120 27.16 2.56 -12.76
CA THR A 120 27.29 1.13 -12.95
C THR A 120 26.28 0.37 -12.10
N TRP A 121 25.89 -0.81 -12.55
CA TRP A 121 25.07 -1.75 -11.77
C TRP A 121 25.72 -3.14 -11.80
N PRO A 122 25.41 -4.03 -10.84
CA PRO A 122 25.98 -5.35 -10.78
C PRO A 122 25.70 -6.15 -12.05
N GLN A 123 26.73 -6.73 -12.68
CA GLN A 123 26.60 -7.46 -13.94
C GLN A 123 25.72 -8.72 -13.84
N ASN A 124 25.57 -9.27 -12.64
CA ASN A 124 24.70 -10.41 -12.34
C ASN A 124 23.22 -10.04 -12.22
N ILE A 125 22.88 -8.76 -12.33
CA ILE A 125 21.50 -8.27 -12.20
C ILE A 125 20.93 -7.87 -13.56
N ASN A 126 19.83 -8.52 -13.96
CA ASN A 126 19.00 -8.04 -15.05
C ASN A 126 18.04 -6.96 -14.53
N ILE A 127 18.31 -5.70 -14.89
CA ILE A 127 17.56 -4.54 -14.44
C ILE A 127 16.08 -4.61 -14.80
N TYR A 128 15.72 -5.23 -15.92
CA TYR A 128 14.34 -5.36 -16.38
C TYR A 128 13.55 -6.31 -15.49
N VAL A 129 14.13 -7.47 -15.18
CA VAL A 129 13.51 -8.46 -14.26
C VAL A 129 13.32 -7.85 -12.88
N LEU A 130 14.36 -7.18 -12.37
CA LEU A 130 14.30 -6.51 -11.08
C LEU A 130 13.20 -5.44 -11.04
N TYR A 131 13.14 -4.57 -12.05
CA TYR A 131 12.11 -3.55 -12.17
C TYR A 131 10.69 -4.15 -12.19
N ILE A 132 10.49 -5.25 -12.95
CA ILE A 132 9.18 -5.93 -13.00
C ILE A 132 8.76 -6.43 -11.62
N ILE A 133 9.68 -6.95 -10.80
CA ILE A 133 9.36 -7.39 -9.44
C ILE A 133 8.84 -6.21 -8.60
N TYR A 134 9.50 -5.06 -8.66
CA TYR A 134 9.06 -3.85 -7.96
C TYR A 134 7.72 -3.31 -8.51
N LEU A 135 7.54 -3.34 -9.84
CA LEU A 135 6.29 -2.95 -10.48
C LEU A 135 5.13 -3.86 -10.03
N LEU A 136 5.34 -5.19 -10.02
CA LEU A 136 4.34 -6.15 -9.54
C LEU A 136 3.98 -5.90 -8.07
N ASN A 137 4.96 -5.57 -7.23
CA ASN A 137 4.66 -5.19 -5.85
C ASN A 137 3.70 -3.99 -5.78
N THR A 138 3.97 -2.95 -6.55
CA THR A 138 3.10 -1.77 -6.62
C THR A 138 1.71 -2.13 -7.13
N VAL A 139 1.61 -2.95 -8.19
CA VAL A 139 0.33 -3.37 -8.77
C VAL A 139 -0.47 -4.23 -7.80
N PHE A 140 0.16 -5.19 -7.12
CA PHE A 140 -0.51 -6.03 -6.11
C PHE A 140 -1.05 -5.23 -4.93
N SER A 141 -0.41 -4.12 -4.57
CA SER A 141 -0.92 -3.23 -3.52
C SER A 141 -2.28 -2.62 -3.88
N TYR A 142 -2.61 -2.49 -5.17
CA TYR A 142 -3.92 -1.99 -5.63
C TYR A 142 -4.96 -3.08 -5.85
N PHE A 143 -4.55 -4.23 -6.41
CA PHE A 143 -5.51 -5.28 -6.80
C PHE A 143 -5.99 -6.12 -5.63
N ILE A 144 -5.12 -6.42 -4.66
CA ILE A 144 -5.40 -7.38 -3.60
C ILE A 144 -5.98 -6.67 -2.39
N PHE A 145 -7.30 -6.66 -2.29
CA PHE A 145 -8.08 -6.20 -1.12
C PHE A 145 -7.72 -4.81 -0.55
N ALA A 146 -7.03 -3.94 -1.30
CA ALA A 146 -6.70 -2.59 -0.85
C ALA A 146 -7.93 -1.79 -0.38
N TYR A 147 -9.06 -1.95 -1.08
CA TYR A 147 -10.31 -1.31 -0.73
C TYR A 147 -10.86 -1.72 0.66
N LYS A 148 -10.49 -2.91 1.18
CA LYS A 148 -10.91 -3.35 2.51
C LYS A 148 -10.16 -2.65 3.63
N LYS A 149 -8.91 -2.25 3.40
CA LYS A 149 -8.17 -1.40 4.35
C LYS A 149 -8.90 -0.06 4.55
N ALA A 150 -9.48 0.50 3.50
CA ALA A 150 -10.28 1.71 3.60
C ALA A 150 -11.54 1.53 4.46
N LEU A 151 -12.19 0.37 4.38
CA LEU A 151 -13.31 0.04 5.25
C LEU A 151 -12.88 0.01 6.72
N ILE A 152 -11.78 -0.66 7.05
CA ILE A 152 -11.22 -0.68 8.40
C ILE A 152 -10.91 0.74 8.89
N THR A 153 -10.33 1.59 8.02
CA THR A 153 -10.04 2.99 8.32
C THR A 153 -11.31 3.80 8.58
N ALA A 154 -12.37 3.60 7.77
CA ALA A 154 -13.65 4.28 7.94
C ALA A 154 -14.30 3.94 9.29
N TYR A 155 -14.14 2.70 9.77
CA TYR A 155 -14.56 2.29 11.12
C TYR A 155 -13.58 2.74 12.23
N GLN A 156 -12.59 3.60 11.93
CA GLN A 156 -11.58 4.11 12.87
C GLN A 156 -10.77 3.00 13.56
N ARG A 157 -10.60 1.85 12.89
CA ARG A 157 -9.86 0.67 13.38
C ARG A 157 -8.48 0.56 12.74
N ASN A 158 -7.76 1.68 12.60
CA ASN A 158 -6.40 1.70 12.06
C ASN A 158 -5.40 0.89 12.90
N ASP A 159 -5.72 0.61 14.16
CA ASP A 159 -4.98 -0.33 15.00
C ASP A 159 -4.81 -1.70 14.34
N ILE A 160 -5.87 -2.22 13.71
CA ILE A 160 -5.84 -3.50 13.00
C ILE A 160 -4.82 -3.45 11.85
N ILE A 161 -4.88 -2.40 11.03
CA ILE A 161 -3.94 -2.22 9.90
C ILE A 161 -2.52 -2.12 10.41
N SER A 162 -2.28 -1.32 11.46
CA SER A 162 -0.94 -1.14 12.04
C SER A 162 -0.38 -2.44 12.63
N HIS A 163 -1.19 -3.25 13.31
CA HIS A 163 -0.75 -4.54 13.84
C HIS A 163 -0.42 -5.53 12.73
N VAL A 164 -1.31 -5.71 11.73
CA VAL A 164 -1.06 -6.58 10.58
C VAL A 164 0.21 -6.16 9.86
N ASN A 165 0.35 -4.86 9.56
CA ASN A 165 1.52 -4.30 8.89
C ASN A 165 2.80 -4.56 9.69
N SER A 166 2.80 -4.31 11.01
CA SER A 166 3.97 -4.56 11.87
C SER A 166 4.39 -6.03 11.86
N ILE A 167 3.46 -6.95 12.07
CA ILE A 167 3.75 -8.39 12.15
C ILE A 167 4.29 -8.90 10.81
N VAL A 168 3.63 -8.52 9.70
CA VAL A 168 4.00 -8.95 8.35
C VAL A 168 5.36 -8.38 7.97
N ASN A 169 5.63 -7.10 8.25
CA ASN A 169 6.92 -6.49 7.95
C ASN A 169 8.06 -7.09 8.80
N ILE A 170 7.85 -7.35 10.09
CA ILE A 170 8.85 -8.02 10.92
C ILE A 170 9.19 -9.40 10.34
N ALA A 171 8.18 -10.20 9.99
CA ALA A 171 8.39 -11.51 9.37
C ALA A 171 9.14 -11.40 8.04
N MET A 172 8.76 -10.44 7.20
CA MET A 172 9.44 -10.15 5.94
C MET A 172 10.92 -9.81 6.16
N TYR A 173 11.21 -8.86 7.05
CA TYR A 173 12.58 -8.41 7.31
C TYR A 173 13.46 -9.53 7.88
N ILE A 174 12.92 -10.35 8.78
CA ILE A 174 13.66 -11.51 9.30
C ILE A 174 14.00 -12.50 8.18
N LEU A 175 13.03 -12.84 7.32
CA LEU A 175 13.28 -13.74 6.20
C LEU A 175 14.24 -13.13 5.18
N GLN A 176 14.15 -11.84 4.91
CA GLN A 176 15.09 -11.12 4.05
C GLN A 176 16.51 -11.18 4.59
N LEU A 177 16.72 -11.00 5.91
CA LEU A 177 18.03 -11.14 6.52
C LEU A 177 18.56 -12.57 6.39
N ILE A 178 17.73 -13.58 6.67
CA ILE A 178 18.11 -15.00 6.50
C ILE A 178 18.53 -15.28 5.06
N ILE A 179 17.78 -14.82 4.07
CA ILE A 179 18.09 -14.99 2.65
C ILE A 179 19.41 -14.30 2.29
N LEU A 180 19.62 -13.06 2.74
CA LEU A 180 20.85 -12.32 2.45
C LEU A 180 22.08 -13.01 3.02
N PHE A 181 22.04 -13.50 4.25
CA PHE A 181 23.17 -14.17 4.88
C PHE A 181 23.41 -15.58 4.34
N SER A 182 22.34 -16.34 4.00
CA SER A 182 22.46 -17.72 3.56
C SER A 182 22.76 -17.87 2.07
N THR A 183 22.11 -17.07 1.22
CA THR A 183 22.18 -17.26 -0.23
C THR A 183 22.91 -16.15 -0.97
N LYS A 184 23.04 -14.97 -0.38
CA LYS A 184 23.51 -13.73 -1.03
C LYS A 184 22.79 -13.44 -2.36
N ASN A 185 21.57 -13.98 -2.53
CA ASN A 185 20.78 -13.83 -3.75
C ASN A 185 19.83 -12.64 -3.64
N TYR A 186 20.14 -11.59 -4.40
CA TYR A 186 19.35 -10.36 -4.38
C TYR A 186 17.94 -10.54 -4.93
N TYR A 187 17.73 -11.39 -5.94
CA TYR A 187 16.38 -11.65 -6.45
C TYR A 187 15.48 -12.32 -5.43
N ALA A 188 16.02 -13.31 -4.71
CA ALA A 188 15.28 -14.00 -3.65
C ALA A 188 14.88 -13.00 -2.54
N TYR A 189 15.80 -12.08 -2.17
CA TYR A 189 15.53 -11.00 -1.24
C TYR A 189 14.40 -10.09 -1.71
N VAL A 190 14.45 -9.60 -2.98
CA VAL A 190 13.46 -8.66 -3.51
C VAL A 190 12.09 -9.32 -3.71
N LEU A 191 12.03 -10.61 -4.09
CA LEU A 191 10.79 -11.35 -4.25
C LEU A 191 9.97 -11.46 -2.96
N MET A 192 10.61 -11.33 -1.78
CA MET A 192 9.88 -11.28 -0.51
C MET A 192 8.95 -10.05 -0.43
N ILE A 193 9.28 -8.94 -1.11
CA ILE A 193 8.48 -7.71 -1.03
C ILE A 193 7.06 -7.92 -1.60
N PRO A 194 6.87 -8.30 -2.88
CA PRO A 194 5.53 -8.55 -3.41
C PRO A 194 4.83 -9.71 -2.71
N PHE A 195 5.55 -10.76 -2.30
CA PHE A 195 4.97 -11.87 -1.55
C PHE A 195 4.33 -11.40 -0.24
N PHE A 196 5.06 -10.66 0.58
CA PHE A 196 4.53 -10.17 1.85
C PHE A 196 3.49 -9.05 1.67
N THR A 197 3.53 -8.28 0.60
CA THR A 197 2.44 -7.35 0.24
C THR A 197 1.13 -8.09 -0.01
N ILE A 198 1.18 -9.24 -0.69
CA ILE A 198 0.01 -10.10 -0.88
C ILE A 198 -0.49 -10.63 0.47
N VAL A 199 0.41 -11.17 1.29
CA VAL A 199 0.06 -11.69 2.63
C VAL A 199 -0.61 -10.62 3.48
N GLU A 200 -0.04 -9.42 3.54
CA GLU A 200 -0.59 -8.29 4.30
C GLU A 200 -2.01 -7.92 3.84
N ASN A 201 -2.20 -7.76 2.54
CA ASN A 201 -3.49 -7.37 1.97
C ASN A 201 -4.56 -8.46 2.15
N VAL A 202 -4.17 -9.72 1.97
CA VAL A 202 -5.08 -10.87 2.20
C VAL A 202 -5.46 -10.96 3.68
N TRP A 203 -4.51 -10.83 4.59
CA TRP A 203 -4.76 -10.88 6.03
C TRP A 203 -5.67 -9.73 6.47
N ALA A 204 -5.38 -8.49 6.06
CA ALA A 204 -6.26 -7.35 6.31
C ALA A 204 -7.66 -7.58 5.73
N GLY A 205 -7.75 -8.18 4.53
CA GLY A 205 -9.01 -8.53 3.89
C GLY A 205 -9.82 -9.58 4.65
N ILE A 206 -9.16 -10.59 5.23
CA ILE A 206 -9.81 -11.62 6.07
C ILE A 206 -10.36 -10.99 7.34
N ILE A 207 -9.56 -10.15 8.03
CA ILE A 207 -10.02 -9.45 9.24
C ILE A 207 -11.20 -8.53 8.90
N ALA A 208 -11.13 -7.76 7.81
CA ALA A 208 -12.22 -6.91 7.38
C ALA A 208 -13.53 -7.70 7.14
N ASN A 209 -13.44 -8.88 6.51
CA ASN A 209 -14.60 -9.74 6.31
C ASN A 209 -15.16 -10.30 7.63
N ARG A 210 -14.29 -10.60 8.59
CA ARG A 210 -14.70 -11.15 9.88
C ARG A 210 -15.36 -10.10 10.76
N GLU A 211 -14.79 -8.89 10.79
CA GLU A 211 -15.28 -7.79 11.62
C GLU A 211 -16.50 -7.06 11.00
N PHE A 212 -16.53 -6.96 9.67
CA PHE A 212 -17.52 -6.15 8.90
C PHE A 212 -18.20 -6.98 7.81
N GLY A 213 -18.55 -8.25 8.09
CA GLY A 213 -19.08 -9.20 7.10
C GLY A 213 -20.43 -8.82 6.49
N ASN A 214 -21.18 -7.93 7.13
CA ASN A 214 -22.42 -7.35 6.59
C ASN A 214 -22.15 -6.35 5.44
N ILE A 215 -20.93 -5.79 5.34
CA ILE A 215 -20.56 -4.82 4.30
C ILE A 215 -19.90 -5.55 3.13
N GLN A 216 -20.66 -5.68 2.04
CA GLN A 216 -20.22 -6.35 0.81
C GLN A 216 -20.03 -5.35 -0.34
N CYS A 217 -19.21 -5.74 -1.34
CA CYS A 217 -19.01 -4.91 -2.54
C CYS A 217 -20.16 -5.05 -3.54
N VAL A 218 -21.34 -4.52 -3.19
CA VAL A 218 -22.57 -4.59 -4.00
C VAL A 218 -23.20 -3.21 -4.13
N GLY A 219 -24.07 -3.04 -5.10
CA GLY A 219 -24.78 -1.78 -5.34
C GLY A 219 -24.02 -0.80 -6.23
N LYS A 220 -24.67 0.33 -6.51
CA LYS A 220 -24.14 1.46 -7.29
C LYS A 220 -24.35 2.73 -6.51
N ILE A 221 -23.37 3.63 -6.53
CA ILE A 221 -23.53 4.98 -5.97
C ILE A 221 -24.35 5.88 -6.90
N SER A 222 -24.98 6.88 -6.33
CA SER A 222 -25.71 7.89 -7.10
C SER A 222 -24.75 8.76 -7.94
N GLN A 223 -25.29 9.38 -9.01
CA GLN A 223 -24.48 10.34 -9.79
C GLN A 223 -24.07 11.54 -8.93
N GLN A 224 -24.92 11.98 -8.03
CA GLN A 224 -24.63 13.11 -7.12
C GLN A 224 -23.47 12.76 -6.16
N ASP A 225 -23.46 11.56 -5.58
CA ASP A 225 -22.37 11.13 -4.71
C ASP A 225 -21.05 10.98 -5.48
N THR A 226 -21.12 10.49 -6.73
CA THR A 226 -19.95 10.41 -7.61
C THR A 226 -19.34 11.80 -7.88
N LEU A 227 -20.15 12.82 -8.11
CA LEU A 227 -19.70 14.20 -8.31
C LEU A 227 -19.06 14.76 -7.04
N LYS A 228 -19.70 14.59 -5.87
CA LYS A 228 -19.12 15.01 -4.58
C LYS A 228 -17.77 14.37 -4.30
N ILE A 229 -17.62 13.06 -4.55
CA ILE A 229 -16.36 12.35 -4.39
C ILE A 229 -15.30 12.93 -5.32
N LYS A 230 -15.62 13.17 -6.60
CA LYS A 230 -14.69 13.77 -7.56
C LYS A 230 -14.20 15.15 -7.11
N ASP A 231 -15.08 15.99 -6.57
CA ASP A 231 -14.73 17.33 -6.10
C ASP A 231 -13.83 17.25 -4.83
N HIS A 232 -14.13 16.35 -3.90
CA HIS A 232 -13.26 16.10 -2.75
C HIS A 232 -11.87 15.58 -3.17
N VAL A 233 -11.81 14.65 -4.13
CA VAL A 233 -10.54 14.14 -4.67
C VAL A 233 -9.72 15.26 -5.27
N LYS A 234 -10.33 16.15 -6.09
CA LYS A 234 -9.65 17.31 -6.67
C LYS A 234 -9.08 18.23 -5.59
N GLY A 235 -9.88 18.52 -4.55
CA GLY A 235 -9.43 19.37 -3.44
C GLY A 235 -8.23 18.79 -2.69
N ILE A 236 -8.28 17.50 -2.34
CA ILE A 236 -7.18 16.82 -1.62
C ILE A 236 -5.95 16.66 -2.52
N ALA A 237 -6.13 16.38 -3.81
CA ALA A 237 -5.03 16.28 -4.77
C ALA A 237 -4.30 17.61 -4.91
N LEU A 238 -5.03 18.73 -5.06
CA LEU A 238 -4.46 20.06 -5.10
C LEU A 238 -3.70 20.39 -3.80
N GLN A 239 -4.28 20.10 -2.64
CA GLN A 239 -3.63 20.32 -1.35
C GLN A 239 -2.31 19.54 -1.24
N LYS A 240 -2.28 18.28 -1.67
CA LYS A 240 -1.06 17.47 -1.63
C LYS A 240 0.02 17.98 -2.59
N ILE A 241 -0.36 18.39 -3.80
CA ILE A 241 0.59 18.97 -4.78
C ILE A 241 1.19 20.26 -4.23
N CYS A 242 0.40 21.12 -3.56
CA CYS A 242 0.89 22.36 -2.99
C CYS A 242 1.72 22.16 -1.70
N SER A 243 1.67 20.99 -1.07
CA SER A 243 2.40 20.68 0.18
C SER A 243 3.71 19.92 -0.04
N THR A 244 4.03 19.57 -1.30
CA THR A 244 5.29 18.91 -1.72
C THR A 244 6.26 19.91 -2.29
#